data_ef827469dca61d1d7a85b20ff28d7902
#
_entry.id   ef827469dca61d1d7a85b20ff28d7902
#
_cell.length_a   1.000
_cell.length_b   1.000
_cell.length_c   1.000
_cell.angle_alpha   90.00
_cell.angle_beta   90.00
_cell.angle_gamma   90.00
#
_symmetry.space_group_name_H-M   'P 1'
#
loop_
_entity.id
_entity.type
_entity.pdbx_description
1 polymer ?
#
loop_
_entity_poly.entity_id
_entity_poly.type
_entity_poly.pdbx_seq_one_letter_code
_entity_poly.pdbx_strand_id
1 'polypeptide(L)'
;MSIFPKLSFKNQAFKLRESAILDAATAVLSNKGYDLMTMDDVAGAVGISKPSLYKHFKSKEELVGEALIRLLDGALDYVAALDPALGPVEKLAALLEWALRVRLEGGLPFLPSTSPHVRDMLMRNLKYMMKVLKLNRQLEALVKQGQEQGLLNRELPTDVILFSYYARTCDPAVEYLQNFSKMAPEDIVRHMLKVSFEGFR
;
A
#
# COMPACT_ATOMS: atom_id res chain seq x y z
N MET A 1 -11.90 29.25 22.84
CA MET A 1 -10.46 29.01 23.08
C MET A 1 -10.05 27.84 22.23
N SER A 2 -9.17 28.07 21.22
CA SER A 2 -8.70 27.04 20.29
C SER A 2 -7.71 26.13 21.01
N ILE A 3 -8.07 24.84 21.16
CA ILE A 3 -7.29 23.81 21.88
C ILE A 3 -6.22 23.15 20.99
N PHE A 4 -6.04 23.62 19.76
CA PHE A 4 -5.02 23.08 18.88
C PHE A 4 -3.70 23.84 19.07
N PRO A 5 -2.60 23.15 19.49
CA PRO A 5 -1.30 23.78 19.51
C PRO A 5 -0.93 24.17 18.09
N LYS A 6 -0.72 25.45 17.83
CA LYS A 6 -0.16 25.95 16.58
C LYS A 6 1.21 25.29 16.39
N LEU A 7 1.29 24.28 15.50
CA LEU A 7 2.58 23.78 15.04
C LEU A 7 3.40 24.96 14.55
N SER A 8 4.61 25.13 15.05
CA SER A 8 5.48 26.20 14.58
C SER A 8 5.70 26.05 13.07
N PHE A 9 5.83 27.16 12.35
CA PHE A 9 6.10 27.14 10.89
C PHE A 9 7.25 26.20 10.52
N LYS A 10 8.28 26.12 11.36
CA LYS A 10 9.42 25.21 11.20
C LYS A 10 8.99 23.74 11.22
N ASN A 11 8.08 23.36 12.08
CA ASN A 11 7.59 21.98 12.17
C ASN A 11 6.67 21.62 11.00
N GLN A 12 5.89 22.58 10.49
CA GLN A 12 5.09 22.36 9.28
C GLN A 12 5.98 22.17 8.05
N ALA A 13 6.98 23.03 7.86
CA ALA A 13 7.94 22.90 6.78
C ALA A 13 8.74 21.60 6.85
N PHE A 14 9.08 21.13 8.05
CA PHE A 14 9.74 19.84 8.26
C PHE A 14 8.86 18.67 7.79
N LYS A 15 7.60 18.63 8.24
CA LYS A 15 6.63 17.58 7.84
C LYS A 15 6.32 17.58 6.34
N LEU A 16 6.17 18.74 5.73
CA LEU A 16 5.97 18.85 4.27
C LEU A 16 7.16 18.27 3.50
N ARG A 17 8.38 18.52 3.99
CA ARG A 17 9.59 17.96 3.38
C ARG A 17 9.68 16.45 3.58
N GLU A 18 9.31 15.92 4.75
CA GLU A 18 9.23 14.48 4.97
C GLU A 18 8.24 13.83 4.01
N SER A 19 7.06 14.43 3.81
CA SER A 19 6.09 13.92 2.84
C SER A 19 6.67 13.87 1.42
N ALA A 20 7.31 14.95 0.96
CA ALA A 20 7.95 15.00 -0.36
C ALA A 20 9.07 13.96 -0.50
N ILE A 21 9.84 13.71 0.57
CA ILE A 21 10.87 12.67 0.58
C ILE A 21 10.24 11.28 0.46
N LEU A 22 9.15 11.02 1.18
CA LEU A 22 8.45 9.73 1.12
C LEU A 22 7.77 9.52 -0.25
N ASP A 23 7.27 10.58 -0.90
CA ASP A 23 6.73 10.50 -2.27
C ASP A 23 7.82 10.10 -3.27
N ALA A 24 8.96 10.77 -3.21
CA ALA A 24 10.12 10.45 -4.05
C ALA A 24 10.67 9.05 -3.76
N ALA A 25 10.76 8.65 -2.49
CA ALA A 25 11.20 7.31 -2.09
C ALA A 25 10.27 6.24 -2.62
N THR A 26 8.94 6.46 -2.56
CA THR A 26 7.93 5.57 -3.13
C THR A 26 8.13 5.39 -4.62
N ALA A 27 8.29 6.47 -5.37
CA ALA A 27 8.51 6.43 -6.81
C ALA A 27 9.83 5.74 -7.20
N VAL A 28 10.94 6.04 -6.49
CA VAL A 28 12.23 5.39 -6.73
C VAL A 28 12.17 3.91 -6.40
N LEU A 29 11.53 3.54 -5.28
CA LEU A 29 11.37 2.14 -4.85
C LEU A 29 10.50 1.34 -5.83
N SER A 30 9.42 1.92 -6.33
CA SER A 30 8.54 1.29 -7.32
C SER A 30 9.27 1.04 -8.63
N ASN A 31 10.10 1.98 -9.09
CA ASN A 31 10.80 1.88 -10.37
C ASN A 31 12.05 1.01 -10.34
N LYS A 32 12.87 1.12 -9.28
CA LYS A 32 14.18 0.45 -9.19
C LYS A 32 14.19 -0.79 -8.30
N GLY A 33 13.18 -0.96 -7.46
CA GLY A 33 13.20 -1.95 -6.39
C GLY A 33 14.16 -1.56 -5.25
N TYR A 34 14.05 -2.30 -4.14
CA TYR A 34 14.85 -2.02 -2.95
C TYR A 34 16.36 -2.13 -3.20
N ASP A 35 16.80 -3.18 -3.89
CA ASP A 35 18.23 -3.47 -3.99
C ASP A 35 19.00 -2.39 -4.79
N LEU A 36 18.39 -1.87 -5.85
CA LEU A 36 18.99 -0.86 -6.73
C LEU A 36 18.74 0.60 -6.29
N MET A 37 17.77 0.82 -5.41
CA MET A 37 17.49 2.14 -4.86
C MET A 37 18.63 2.61 -3.96
N THR A 38 19.03 3.86 -4.08
CA THR A 38 20.01 4.53 -3.21
C THR A 38 19.45 5.77 -2.55
N MET A 39 20.05 6.22 -1.44
CA MET A 39 19.71 7.50 -0.81
C MET A 39 20.00 8.70 -1.74
N ASP A 40 21.00 8.58 -2.62
CA ASP A 40 21.31 9.62 -3.61
C ASP A 40 20.22 9.76 -4.67
N ASP A 41 19.60 8.64 -5.11
CA ASP A 41 18.47 8.68 -6.03
C ASP A 41 17.31 9.47 -5.45
N VAL A 42 16.99 9.23 -4.18
CA VAL A 42 15.89 9.93 -3.49
C VAL A 42 16.23 11.40 -3.27
N ALA A 43 17.44 11.71 -2.81
CA ALA A 43 17.89 13.09 -2.62
C ALA A 43 17.82 13.88 -3.93
N GLY A 44 18.27 13.28 -5.04
CA GLY A 44 18.18 13.85 -6.39
C GLY A 44 16.73 14.06 -6.85
N ALA A 45 15.85 13.10 -6.62
CA ALA A 45 14.44 13.20 -7.00
C ALA A 45 13.70 14.32 -6.24
N VAL A 46 14.03 14.55 -4.96
CA VAL A 46 13.47 15.65 -4.15
C VAL A 46 14.15 17.00 -4.44
N GLY A 47 15.33 16.99 -5.01
CA GLY A 47 16.15 18.20 -5.21
C GLY A 47 16.80 18.73 -3.93
N ILE A 48 17.18 17.82 -3.00
CA ILE A 48 17.86 18.17 -1.74
C ILE A 48 19.26 17.52 -1.68
N SER A 49 20.13 18.06 -0.82
CA SER A 49 21.42 17.43 -0.57
C SER A 49 21.26 16.14 0.26
N LYS A 50 22.14 15.15 0.03
CA LYS A 50 22.21 13.91 0.80
C LYS A 50 22.28 14.15 2.32
N PRO A 51 23.11 15.09 2.85
CA PRO A 51 23.09 15.42 4.27
C PRO A 51 21.73 15.96 4.76
N SER A 52 20.97 16.64 3.90
CA SER A 52 19.63 17.10 4.25
C SER A 52 18.66 15.93 4.35
N LEU A 53 18.73 14.94 3.46
CA LEU A 53 17.93 13.72 3.54
C LEU A 53 18.20 12.94 4.83
N TYR A 54 19.46 12.79 5.23
CA TYR A 54 19.85 12.10 6.46
C TYR A 54 19.40 12.79 7.76
N LYS A 55 18.98 14.05 7.72
CA LYS A 55 18.33 14.72 8.86
C LYS A 55 16.90 14.24 9.08
N HIS A 56 16.25 13.69 8.05
CA HIS A 56 14.90 13.16 8.09
C HIS A 56 14.88 11.63 8.30
N PHE A 57 15.72 10.91 7.56
CA PHE A 57 15.78 9.44 7.59
C PHE A 57 17.23 8.99 7.68
N LYS A 58 17.55 8.25 8.73
CA LYS A 58 18.93 7.85 9.07
C LYS A 58 19.50 6.76 8.19
N SER A 59 18.63 5.99 7.52
CA SER A 59 19.04 4.90 6.63
C SER A 59 18.00 4.66 5.53
N LYS A 60 18.38 3.89 4.52
CA LYS A 60 17.49 3.41 3.47
C LYS A 60 16.38 2.53 4.03
N GLU A 61 16.71 1.69 5.00
CA GLU A 61 15.77 0.81 5.71
C GLU A 61 14.68 1.61 6.43
N GLU A 62 15.07 2.66 7.15
CA GLU A 62 14.12 3.55 7.83
C GLU A 62 13.21 4.24 6.82
N LEU A 63 13.77 4.79 5.75
CA LEU A 63 13.03 5.49 4.70
C LEU A 63 12.01 4.56 4.02
N VAL A 64 12.44 3.37 3.62
CA VAL A 64 11.56 2.37 2.99
C VAL A 64 10.51 1.86 3.97
N GLY A 65 10.88 1.63 5.22
CA GLY A 65 9.94 1.25 6.28
C GLY A 65 8.83 2.29 6.46
N GLU A 66 9.18 3.58 6.53
CA GLU A 66 8.19 4.66 6.66
C GLU A 66 7.34 4.85 5.40
N ALA A 67 7.89 4.63 4.19
CA ALA A 67 7.10 4.65 2.95
C ALA A 67 6.03 3.55 2.95
N LEU A 68 6.37 2.33 3.37
CA LEU A 68 5.43 1.21 3.48
C LEU A 68 4.42 1.39 4.63
N ILE A 69 4.84 1.98 5.74
CA ILE A 69 3.93 2.36 6.83
C ILE A 69 2.89 3.36 6.33
N ARG A 70 3.31 4.36 5.54
CA ARG A 70 2.39 5.35 4.95
C ARG A 70 1.38 4.70 4.01
N LEU A 71 1.79 3.71 3.21
CA LEU A 71 0.87 2.93 2.37
C LEU A 71 -0.19 2.21 3.21
N LEU A 72 0.24 1.55 4.30
CA LEU A 72 -0.68 0.85 5.20
C LEU A 72 -1.62 1.83 5.93
N ASP A 73 -1.15 3.02 6.28
CA ASP A 73 -2.00 4.07 6.84
C ASP A 73 -3.07 4.49 5.85
N GLY A 74 -2.68 4.73 4.59
CA GLY A 74 -3.63 5.04 3.52
C GLY A 74 -4.70 3.96 3.34
N ALA A 75 -4.31 2.68 3.39
CA ALA A 75 -5.26 1.57 3.31
C ALA A 75 -6.22 1.52 4.50
N LEU A 76 -5.69 1.70 5.73
CA LEU A 76 -6.48 1.71 6.95
C LEU A 76 -7.47 2.89 6.98
N ASP A 77 -7.02 4.07 6.55
CA ASP A 77 -7.85 5.27 6.48
C ASP A 77 -8.92 5.11 5.39
N TYR A 78 -8.56 4.51 4.24
CA TYR A 78 -9.51 4.23 3.17
C TYR A 78 -10.61 3.28 3.65
N VAL A 79 -10.26 2.16 4.29
CA VAL A 79 -11.25 1.21 4.83
C VAL A 79 -12.14 1.87 5.89
N ALA A 80 -11.57 2.73 6.73
CA ALA A 80 -12.33 3.46 7.76
C ALA A 80 -13.30 4.50 7.17
N ALA A 81 -13.02 5.01 5.98
CA ALA A 81 -13.85 5.99 5.27
C ALA A 81 -14.92 5.37 4.38
N LEU A 82 -14.90 4.04 4.17
CA LEU A 82 -15.93 3.35 3.39
C LEU A 82 -17.31 3.49 4.02
N ASP A 83 -18.34 3.58 3.19
CA ASP A 83 -19.72 3.59 3.64
C ASP A 83 -19.99 2.36 4.53
N PRO A 84 -20.41 2.54 5.78
CA PRO A 84 -20.78 1.44 6.68
C PRO A 84 -21.83 0.50 6.09
N ALA A 85 -22.72 1.00 5.22
CA ALA A 85 -23.78 0.23 4.60
C ALA A 85 -23.27 -0.78 3.55
N LEU A 86 -22.06 -0.63 3.03
CA LEU A 86 -21.48 -1.60 2.10
C LEU A 86 -21.32 -2.97 2.73
N GLY A 87 -21.65 -3.99 1.96
CA GLY A 87 -21.42 -5.39 2.32
C GLY A 87 -19.93 -5.76 2.39
N PRO A 88 -19.61 -6.93 2.97
CA PRO A 88 -18.22 -7.34 3.17
C PRO A 88 -17.44 -7.49 1.86
N VAL A 89 -18.05 -8.07 0.82
CA VAL A 89 -17.42 -8.25 -0.49
C VAL A 89 -17.24 -6.91 -1.21
N GLU A 90 -18.20 -6.01 -1.09
CA GLU A 90 -18.10 -4.65 -1.65
C GLU A 90 -16.95 -3.86 -1.02
N LYS A 91 -16.75 -3.97 0.31
CA LYS A 91 -15.61 -3.36 1.01
C LYS A 91 -14.27 -3.95 0.56
N LEU A 92 -14.20 -5.28 0.38
CA LEU A 92 -13.01 -5.93 -0.17
C LEU A 92 -12.75 -5.46 -1.60
N ALA A 93 -13.77 -5.38 -2.45
CA ALA A 93 -13.64 -4.89 -3.83
C ALA A 93 -13.18 -3.43 -3.88
N ALA A 94 -13.74 -2.56 -3.05
CA ALA A 94 -13.34 -1.16 -2.97
C ALA A 94 -11.87 -0.98 -2.54
N LEU A 95 -11.41 -1.74 -1.54
CA LEU A 95 -10.00 -1.68 -1.15
C LEU A 95 -9.07 -2.26 -2.22
N LEU A 96 -9.46 -3.33 -2.91
CA LEU A 96 -8.69 -3.86 -4.04
C LEU A 96 -8.62 -2.84 -5.17
N GLU A 97 -9.73 -2.18 -5.51
CA GLU A 97 -9.76 -1.10 -6.48
C GLU A 97 -8.78 0.01 -6.13
N TRP A 98 -8.82 0.48 -4.88
CA TRP A 98 -7.89 1.48 -4.38
C TRP A 98 -6.43 1.03 -4.52
N ALA A 99 -6.10 -0.20 -4.13
CA ALA A 99 -4.75 -0.74 -4.25
C ALA A 99 -4.26 -0.84 -5.70
N LEU A 100 -5.13 -1.25 -6.63
CA LEU A 100 -4.82 -1.31 -8.07
C LEU A 100 -4.56 0.09 -8.64
N ARG A 101 -5.36 1.10 -8.26
CA ARG A 101 -5.16 2.49 -8.66
C ARG A 101 -3.82 3.04 -8.13
N VAL A 102 -3.51 2.82 -6.86
CA VAL A 102 -2.21 3.19 -6.26
C VAL A 102 -1.06 2.61 -7.10
N ARG A 103 -1.16 1.36 -7.55
CA ARG A 103 -0.13 0.73 -8.37
C ARG A 103 -0.03 1.33 -9.78
N LEU A 104 -1.15 1.57 -10.44
CA LEU A 104 -1.17 2.20 -11.76
C LEU A 104 -0.59 3.63 -11.75
N GLU A 105 -0.66 4.32 -10.61
CA GLU A 105 -0.07 5.63 -10.36
C GLU A 105 1.42 5.55 -9.92
N GLY A 106 2.04 4.38 -9.95
CA GLY A 106 3.44 4.18 -9.57
C GLY A 106 3.68 3.99 -8.06
N GLY A 107 2.63 3.69 -7.30
CA GLY A 107 2.73 3.36 -5.88
C GLY A 107 3.20 1.94 -5.61
N LEU A 108 3.38 1.61 -4.33
CA LEU A 108 3.90 0.33 -3.87
C LEU A 108 2.80 -0.72 -3.70
N PRO A 109 3.12 -2.02 -3.88
CA PRO A 109 2.22 -3.12 -3.52
C PRO A 109 2.14 -3.28 -1.98
N PHE A 110 1.04 -3.86 -1.49
CA PHE A 110 0.86 -4.12 -0.06
C PHE A 110 1.81 -5.16 0.52
N LEU A 111 2.15 -6.17 -0.27
CA LEU A 111 3.16 -7.13 0.12
C LEU A 111 4.51 -6.63 -0.39
N PRO A 112 5.42 -6.27 0.50
CA PRO A 112 6.73 -5.87 0.07
C PRO A 112 7.43 -7.07 -0.56
N SER A 113 7.97 -6.83 -1.73
CA SER A 113 9.04 -7.56 -2.40
C SER A 113 9.29 -9.01 -1.97
N THR A 114 9.51 -9.85 -2.92
CA THR A 114 10.06 -11.20 -2.76
C THR A 114 11.47 -11.23 -2.14
N SER A 115 12.14 -10.08 -1.94
CA SER A 115 13.45 -9.99 -1.29
C SER A 115 13.37 -10.42 0.18
N PRO A 116 14.07 -11.49 0.58
CA PRO A 116 14.12 -11.93 1.99
C PRO A 116 14.61 -10.82 2.93
N HIS A 117 15.58 -10.02 2.48
CA HIS A 117 16.16 -8.93 3.27
C HIS A 117 15.11 -7.86 3.63
N VAL A 118 14.32 -7.43 2.66
CA VAL A 118 13.24 -6.44 2.89
C VAL A 118 12.19 -7.00 3.84
N ARG A 119 11.81 -8.26 3.64
CA ARG A 119 10.84 -8.93 4.51
C ARG A 119 11.35 -8.99 5.95
N ASP A 120 12.59 -9.41 6.18
CA ASP A 120 13.18 -9.52 7.51
C ASP A 120 13.31 -8.14 8.20
N MET A 121 13.69 -7.11 7.43
CA MET A 121 13.74 -5.73 7.90
C MET A 121 12.36 -5.26 8.39
N LEU A 122 11.32 -5.50 7.60
CA LEU A 122 9.95 -5.08 7.93
C LEU A 122 9.37 -5.88 9.10
N MET A 123 9.64 -7.17 9.19
CA MET A 123 9.22 -8.02 10.31
C MET A 123 9.79 -7.56 11.66
N ARG A 124 10.95 -6.89 11.64
CA ARG A 124 11.58 -6.30 12.84
C ARG A 124 11.05 -4.89 13.17
N ASN A 125 10.33 -4.26 12.23
CA ASN A 125 9.75 -2.93 12.45
C ASN A 125 8.39 -3.06 13.17
N LEU A 126 8.40 -2.80 14.48
CA LEU A 126 7.19 -2.93 15.31
C LEU A 126 6.02 -2.06 14.80
N LYS A 127 6.30 -0.81 14.38
CA LYS A 127 5.27 0.10 13.87
C LYS A 127 4.62 -0.44 12.60
N TYR A 128 5.42 -0.98 11.67
CA TYR A 128 4.95 -1.64 10.47
C TYR A 128 4.09 -2.87 10.82
N MET A 129 4.60 -3.75 11.68
CA MET A 129 3.89 -4.98 12.06
C MET A 129 2.55 -4.72 12.75
N MET A 130 2.47 -3.70 13.62
CA MET A 130 1.20 -3.32 14.24
C MET A 130 0.15 -2.91 13.20
N LYS A 131 0.53 -2.19 12.15
CA LYS A 131 -0.38 -1.77 11.08
C LYS A 131 -0.79 -2.95 10.19
N VAL A 132 0.15 -3.82 9.84
CA VAL A 132 -0.13 -5.07 9.11
C VAL A 132 -1.15 -5.90 9.89
N LEU A 133 -0.93 -6.13 11.18
CA LEU A 133 -1.86 -6.90 12.02
C LEU A 133 -3.23 -6.25 12.12
N LYS A 134 -3.28 -4.91 12.22
CA LYS A 134 -4.56 -4.17 12.25
C LYS A 134 -5.33 -4.36 10.94
N LEU A 135 -4.68 -4.14 9.80
CA LEU A 135 -5.31 -4.31 8.48
C LEU A 135 -5.74 -5.77 8.27
N ASN A 136 -4.87 -6.73 8.61
CA ASN A 136 -5.17 -8.16 8.46
C ASN A 136 -6.42 -8.55 9.24
N ARG A 137 -6.56 -8.13 10.50
CA ARG A 137 -7.77 -8.41 11.31
C ARG A 137 -9.03 -7.83 10.70
N GLN A 138 -8.97 -6.62 10.13
CA GLN A 138 -10.12 -6.01 9.47
C GLN A 138 -10.54 -6.80 8.22
N LEU A 139 -9.58 -7.19 7.38
CA LEU A 139 -9.87 -7.95 6.17
C LEU A 139 -10.32 -9.37 6.48
N GLU A 140 -9.72 -10.03 7.47
CA GLU A 140 -10.14 -11.35 7.93
C GLU A 140 -11.61 -11.33 8.41
N ALA A 141 -12.00 -10.28 9.14
CA ALA A 141 -13.37 -10.10 9.57
C ALA A 141 -14.34 -9.95 8.38
N LEU A 142 -13.96 -9.20 7.35
CA LEU A 142 -14.76 -9.06 6.13
C LEU A 142 -14.87 -10.38 5.36
N VAL A 143 -13.79 -11.15 5.26
CA VAL A 143 -13.83 -12.49 4.63
C VAL A 143 -14.76 -13.43 5.38
N LYS A 144 -14.64 -13.51 6.71
CA LYS A 144 -15.54 -14.34 7.54
C LYS A 144 -17.00 -13.94 7.37
N GLN A 145 -17.28 -12.64 7.44
CA GLN A 145 -18.64 -12.13 7.23
C GLN A 145 -19.18 -12.48 5.83
N GLY A 146 -18.33 -12.36 4.79
CA GLY A 146 -18.70 -12.77 3.42
C GLY A 146 -19.00 -14.27 3.31
N GLN A 147 -18.23 -15.11 4.01
CA GLN A 147 -18.46 -16.55 4.08
C GLN A 147 -19.77 -16.87 4.83
N GLU A 148 -20.03 -16.24 5.96
CA GLU A 148 -21.27 -16.40 6.75
C GLU A 148 -22.53 -16.01 5.94
N GLN A 149 -22.43 -14.98 5.11
CA GLN A 149 -23.49 -14.53 4.22
C GLN A 149 -23.62 -15.37 2.93
N GLY A 150 -22.70 -16.31 2.68
CA GLY A 150 -22.68 -17.12 1.45
C GLY A 150 -22.24 -16.35 0.20
N LEU A 151 -21.63 -15.17 0.37
CA LEU A 151 -21.08 -14.34 -0.70
C LEU A 151 -19.66 -14.77 -1.08
N LEU A 152 -18.96 -15.44 -0.17
CA LEU A 152 -17.67 -16.07 -0.39
C LEU A 152 -17.75 -17.56 -0.10
N ASN A 153 -16.91 -18.35 -0.76
CA ASN A 153 -16.93 -19.80 -0.63
C ASN A 153 -16.61 -20.22 0.81
N ARG A 154 -17.53 -20.96 1.43
CA ARG A 154 -17.43 -21.45 2.82
C ARG A 154 -16.53 -22.67 2.97
N GLU A 155 -16.25 -23.37 1.87
CA GLU A 155 -15.39 -24.57 1.87
C GLU A 155 -13.90 -24.20 1.90
N LEU A 156 -13.56 -22.96 1.50
CA LEU A 156 -12.20 -22.46 1.54
C LEU A 156 -11.85 -21.95 2.95
N PRO A 157 -10.65 -22.28 3.45
CA PRO A 157 -10.14 -21.64 4.67
C PRO A 157 -10.07 -20.12 4.49
N THR A 158 -10.43 -19.35 5.52
CA THR A 158 -10.39 -17.89 5.52
C THR A 158 -9.02 -17.35 5.10
N ASP A 159 -7.94 -17.96 5.60
CA ASP A 159 -6.56 -17.57 5.27
C ASP A 159 -6.26 -17.73 3.77
N VAL A 160 -6.77 -18.78 3.13
CA VAL A 160 -6.57 -18.99 1.69
C VAL A 160 -7.22 -17.86 0.90
N ILE A 161 -8.44 -17.46 1.25
CA ILE A 161 -9.12 -16.33 0.61
C ILE A 161 -8.34 -15.03 0.87
N LEU A 162 -7.95 -14.78 2.13
CA LEU A 162 -7.27 -13.57 2.53
C LEU A 162 -5.90 -13.41 1.84
N PHE A 163 -5.08 -14.45 1.82
CA PHE A 163 -3.77 -14.37 1.17
C PHE A 163 -3.87 -14.35 -0.36
N SER A 164 -4.88 -15.01 -0.95
CA SER A 164 -5.19 -14.87 -2.38
C SER A 164 -5.63 -13.45 -2.73
N TYR A 165 -6.40 -12.80 -1.85
CA TYR A 165 -6.78 -11.40 -1.98
C TYR A 165 -5.55 -10.48 -1.94
N TYR A 166 -4.64 -10.66 -0.96
CA TYR A 166 -3.39 -9.90 -0.90
C TYR A 166 -2.53 -10.09 -2.16
N ALA A 167 -2.48 -11.31 -2.71
CA ALA A 167 -1.76 -11.55 -3.95
C ALA A 167 -2.30 -10.72 -5.11
N ARG A 168 -3.62 -10.46 -5.15
CA ARG A 168 -4.23 -9.58 -6.18
C ARG A 168 -3.80 -8.13 -6.07
N THR A 169 -3.55 -7.62 -4.86
CA THR A 169 -3.03 -6.25 -4.69
C THR A 169 -1.60 -6.09 -5.20
N CYS A 170 -0.87 -7.19 -5.41
CA CYS A 170 0.52 -7.25 -5.84
C CYS A 170 0.68 -7.92 -7.22
N ASP A 171 -0.43 -8.20 -7.91
CA ASP A 171 -0.44 -8.97 -9.16
C ASP A 171 0.37 -8.24 -10.24
N PRO A 172 1.47 -8.83 -10.76
CA PRO A 172 2.27 -8.23 -11.82
C PRO A 172 1.51 -8.07 -13.14
N ALA A 173 0.34 -8.73 -13.28
CA ALA A 173 -0.51 -8.55 -14.45
C ALA A 173 -0.89 -7.08 -14.68
N VAL A 174 -0.96 -6.27 -13.62
CA VAL A 174 -1.26 -4.83 -13.71
C VAL A 174 -0.22 -4.12 -14.59
N GLU A 175 1.07 -4.32 -14.31
CA GLU A 175 2.16 -3.72 -15.08
C GLU A 175 2.22 -4.28 -16.50
N TYR A 176 2.00 -5.58 -16.68
CA TYR A 176 1.95 -6.18 -18.02
C TYR A 176 0.81 -5.62 -18.85
N LEU A 177 -0.38 -5.48 -18.28
CA LEU A 177 -1.52 -4.89 -18.96
C LEU A 177 -1.29 -3.40 -19.29
N GLN A 178 -0.71 -2.64 -18.37
CA GLN A 178 -0.36 -1.24 -18.59
C GLN A 178 0.66 -1.05 -19.71
N ASN A 179 1.67 -1.92 -19.80
CA ASN A 179 2.78 -1.76 -20.73
C ASN A 179 2.53 -2.42 -22.09
N PHE A 180 1.76 -3.50 -22.16
CA PHE A 180 1.62 -4.33 -23.36
C PHE A 180 0.20 -4.42 -23.90
N SER A 181 -0.81 -3.95 -23.18
CA SER A 181 -2.18 -3.83 -23.70
C SER A 181 -2.49 -2.38 -24.12
N LYS A 182 -3.56 -2.21 -24.89
CA LYS A 182 -4.09 -0.89 -25.25
C LYS A 182 -5.24 -0.46 -24.32
N MET A 183 -5.40 -1.14 -23.17
CA MET A 183 -6.48 -0.83 -22.25
C MET A 183 -6.21 0.46 -21.47
N ALA A 184 -7.27 1.23 -21.25
CA ALA A 184 -7.21 2.37 -20.34
C ALA A 184 -7.02 1.86 -18.88
N PRO A 185 -6.38 2.64 -17.99
CA PRO A 185 -6.22 2.27 -16.59
C PRO A 185 -7.51 1.86 -15.89
N GLU A 186 -8.62 2.54 -16.18
CA GLU A 186 -9.95 2.24 -15.63
C GLU A 186 -10.46 0.87 -16.07
N ASP A 187 -10.17 0.48 -17.31
CA ASP A 187 -10.55 -0.83 -17.84
C ASP A 187 -9.71 -1.93 -17.21
N ILE A 188 -8.41 -1.70 -16.98
CA ILE A 188 -7.54 -2.64 -16.27
C ILE A 188 -8.11 -2.90 -14.88
N VAL A 189 -8.40 -1.84 -14.11
CA VAL A 189 -8.98 -1.96 -12.77
C VAL A 189 -10.28 -2.75 -12.80
N ARG A 190 -11.21 -2.36 -13.67
CA ARG A 190 -12.52 -3.02 -13.79
C ARG A 190 -12.39 -4.52 -14.10
N HIS A 191 -11.52 -4.88 -15.03
CA HIS A 191 -11.32 -6.28 -15.41
C HIS A 191 -10.58 -7.08 -14.35
N MET A 192 -9.58 -6.49 -13.67
CA MET A 192 -8.89 -7.13 -12.56
C MET A 192 -9.83 -7.39 -11.38
N LEU A 193 -10.73 -6.46 -11.05
CA LEU A 193 -11.78 -6.67 -10.06
C LEU A 193 -12.70 -7.81 -10.45
N LYS A 194 -13.18 -7.82 -11.70
CA LYS A 194 -14.06 -8.87 -12.21
C LYS A 194 -13.41 -10.25 -12.10
N VAL A 195 -12.18 -10.39 -12.57
CA VAL A 195 -11.43 -11.66 -12.45
C VAL A 195 -11.24 -12.08 -10.98
N SER A 196 -11.01 -11.12 -10.09
CA SER A 196 -10.75 -11.40 -8.66
C SER A 196 -11.96 -11.93 -7.92
N PHE A 197 -13.17 -11.47 -8.26
CA PHE A 197 -14.39 -11.82 -7.54
C PHE A 197 -15.33 -12.75 -8.31
N GLU A 198 -15.25 -12.80 -9.64
CA GLU A 198 -16.11 -13.63 -10.49
C GLU A 198 -15.34 -14.80 -11.16
N GLY A 199 -14.01 -14.73 -11.18
CA GLY A 199 -13.16 -15.70 -11.88
C GLY A 199 -13.14 -15.50 -13.40
N PHE A 200 -12.79 -16.55 -14.13
CA PHE A 200 -12.70 -16.56 -15.61
C PHE A 200 -14.00 -17.01 -16.29
N ARG A 201 -15.11 -17.10 -15.58
CA ARG A 201 -16.38 -17.57 -16.12
C ARG A 201 -17.23 -16.42 -16.62
#